data_0440a5cd870e0203e2f0caddcc5b3a73
#
_entry.id   0440a5cd870e0203e2f0caddcc5b3a73
#
_cell.length_a   1.000
_cell.length_b   1.000
_cell.length_c   1.000
_cell.angle_alpha   90.00
_cell.angle_beta   90.00
_cell.angle_gamma   90.00
#
_symmetry.space_group_name_H-M   'P 1'
#
loop_
_entity.id
_entity.type
_entity.pdbx_description
1 polymer ?
#
loop_
_entity_poly.entity_id
_entity_poly.type
_entity_poly.pdbx_seq_one_letter_code
_entity_poly.pdbx_strand_id
1 'polypeptide(L)'
;MTAAIFAAREGAQVVLLEHKDRVGKKILSTGNGRCNLSNRLQEPFCYRSGQPDFPWKALGAFTLPMTLEYFEDLGVLTRERDGYLYPYSGQASAVLDALRLGLARESVQVVTECEVFSITPREDAKHRFEVKTSQGSFSGEALILACGSKAAPGTGSDGSGYKLAKRLGHH
;
A
#
# COMPACT_ATOMS: atom_id res chain seq x y z
N MET A 1 3.02 1.63 -1.83
CA MET A 1 3.85 1.37 -3.04
C MET A 1 2.97 0.99 -4.23
N THR A 2 2.24 -0.12 -4.22
CA THR A 2 1.39 -0.55 -5.36
C THR A 2 0.46 0.56 -5.87
N ALA A 3 -0.34 1.19 -4.98
CA ALA A 3 -1.21 2.30 -5.39
C ALA A 3 -0.44 3.49 -6.01
N ALA A 4 0.76 3.77 -5.53
CA ALA A 4 1.60 4.83 -6.11
C ALA A 4 2.08 4.47 -7.52
N ILE A 5 2.48 3.21 -7.74
CA ILE A 5 2.89 2.71 -9.06
C ILE A 5 1.71 2.81 -10.05
N PHE A 6 0.52 2.34 -9.65
CA PHE A 6 -0.66 2.41 -10.52
C PHE A 6 -1.07 3.86 -10.82
N ALA A 7 -1.09 4.73 -9.82
CA ALA A 7 -1.43 6.14 -10.05
C ALA A 7 -0.44 6.82 -11.02
N ALA A 8 0.86 6.52 -10.88
CA ALA A 8 1.89 7.07 -11.78
C ALA A 8 1.74 6.51 -13.21
N ARG A 9 1.42 5.25 -13.39
CA ARG A 9 1.12 4.63 -14.70
C ARG A 9 -0.07 5.29 -15.41
N GLU A 10 -1.04 5.78 -14.62
CA GLU A 10 -2.19 6.55 -15.14
C GLU A 10 -1.85 8.04 -15.38
N GLY A 11 -0.58 8.42 -15.30
CA GLY A 11 -0.10 9.76 -15.59
C GLY A 11 -0.13 10.75 -14.42
N ALA A 12 -0.44 10.30 -13.19
CA ALA A 12 -0.39 11.18 -12.03
C ALA A 12 1.06 11.45 -11.57
N GLN A 13 1.31 12.68 -11.14
CA GLN A 13 2.52 12.99 -10.36
C GLN A 13 2.31 12.54 -8.91
N VAL A 14 3.09 11.55 -8.47
CA VAL A 14 2.87 10.89 -7.18
C VAL A 14 4.01 11.18 -6.21
N VAL A 15 3.64 11.60 -5.00
CA VAL A 15 4.54 11.67 -3.84
C VAL A 15 4.10 10.63 -2.83
N LEU A 16 5.00 9.73 -2.47
CA LEU A 16 4.81 8.72 -1.43
C LEU A 16 5.52 9.16 -0.16
N LEU A 17 4.76 9.42 0.91
CA LEU A 17 5.28 9.81 2.22
C LEU A 17 5.38 8.58 3.12
N GLU A 18 6.55 8.32 3.68
CA GLU A 18 6.82 7.22 4.60
C GLU A 18 7.47 7.75 5.87
N HIS A 19 6.94 7.42 7.05
CA HIS A 19 7.52 7.92 8.30
C HIS A 19 8.77 7.17 8.77
N LYS A 20 9.01 5.96 8.23
CA LYS A 20 10.24 5.22 8.49
C LYS A 20 11.37 5.67 7.56
N ASP A 21 12.59 5.25 7.86
CA ASP A 21 13.81 5.48 7.07
C ASP A 21 13.76 4.86 5.66
N ARG A 22 12.80 3.97 5.41
CA ARG A 22 12.62 3.29 4.12
C ARG A 22 11.22 2.73 3.96
N VAL A 23 10.73 2.71 2.72
CA VAL A 23 9.45 2.08 2.38
C VAL A 23 9.50 0.56 2.49
N GLY A 24 8.36 -0.04 2.85
CA GLY A 24 8.12 -1.47 2.76
C GLY A 24 8.71 -2.33 3.87
N LYS A 25 9.13 -1.77 5.00
CA LYS A 25 9.63 -2.54 6.17
C LYS A 25 8.71 -3.67 6.59
N LYS A 26 7.39 -3.45 6.51
CA LYS A 26 6.39 -4.46 6.86
C LYS A 26 6.49 -5.72 6.01
N ILE A 27 6.81 -5.58 4.73
CA ILE A 27 6.90 -6.72 3.80
C ILE A 27 7.93 -7.74 4.29
N LEU A 28 9.07 -7.28 4.80
CA LEU A 28 10.17 -8.14 5.25
C LEU A 28 9.79 -9.07 6.41
N SER A 29 8.77 -8.71 7.19
CA SER A 29 8.29 -9.51 8.33
C SER A 29 7.10 -10.41 7.98
N THR A 30 6.55 -10.32 6.77
CA THR A 30 5.40 -11.11 6.36
C THR A 30 5.79 -12.52 5.94
N GLY A 31 4.91 -13.51 6.19
CA GLY A 31 5.14 -14.90 5.82
C GLY A 31 6.47 -15.46 6.35
N ASN A 32 6.89 -15.10 7.55
CA ASN A 32 8.19 -15.47 8.12
C ASN A 32 9.38 -15.12 7.20
N GLY A 33 9.39 -13.90 6.66
CA GLY A 33 10.42 -13.42 5.75
C GLY A 33 10.29 -13.88 4.30
N ARG A 34 9.21 -14.60 3.95
CA ARG A 34 8.95 -15.11 2.60
C ARG A 34 8.00 -14.26 1.78
N CYS A 35 7.21 -13.39 2.41
CA CYS A 35 6.13 -12.59 1.83
C CYS A 35 5.03 -13.47 1.19
N ASN A 36 4.05 -13.91 1.97
CA ASN A 36 2.85 -14.49 1.40
C ASN A 36 2.08 -13.42 0.61
N LEU A 37 2.08 -13.52 -0.72
CA LEU A 37 1.46 -12.54 -1.60
C LEU A 37 -0.05 -12.69 -1.65
N SER A 38 -0.55 -13.93 -1.69
CA SER A 38 -1.97 -14.22 -1.82
C SER A 38 -2.28 -15.68 -1.50
N ASN A 39 -3.54 -16.08 -1.73
CA ASN A 39 -4.00 -17.46 -1.61
C ASN A 39 -4.86 -17.82 -2.82
N ARG A 40 -4.83 -19.09 -3.24
CA ARG A 40 -5.73 -19.62 -4.28
C ARG A 40 -7.17 -19.67 -3.81
N LEU A 41 -7.37 -20.00 -2.55
CA LEU A 41 -8.70 -20.01 -1.94
C LEU A 41 -9.11 -18.58 -1.60
N GLN A 42 -10.00 -18.04 -2.40
CA GLN A 42 -10.59 -16.72 -2.23
C GLN A 42 -12.11 -16.82 -2.35
N GLU A 43 -12.74 -17.25 -1.26
CA GLU A 43 -14.18 -17.40 -1.18
C GLU A 43 -14.76 -16.43 -0.14
N PRO A 44 -16.03 -16.03 -0.24
CA PRO A 44 -16.63 -15.07 0.69
C PRO A 44 -16.44 -15.43 2.15
N PHE A 45 -16.47 -16.72 2.50
CA PHE A 45 -16.30 -17.18 3.89
C PHE A 45 -14.88 -16.99 4.44
N CYS A 46 -13.89 -16.72 3.57
CA CYS A 46 -12.51 -16.41 3.99
C CYS A 46 -12.38 -15.00 4.58
N TYR A 47 -13.36 -14.14 4.34
CA TYR A 47 -13.33 -12.73 4.72
C TYR A 47 -14.39 -12.44 5.76
N ARG A 48 -14.00 -11.76 6.83
CA ARG A 48 -14.90 -11.41 7.93
C ARG A 48 -14.94 -9.89 8.07
N SER A 49 -16.15 -9.35 8.02
CA SER A 49 -16.40 -7.91 8.12
C SER A 49 -17.78 -7.66 8.72
N GLY A 50 -17.97 -6.52 9.37
CA GLY A 50 -19.29 -6.02 9.76
C GLY A 50 -20.17 -5.67 8.53
N GLN A 51 -19.55 -5.58 7.36
CA GLN A 51 -20.20 -5.45 6.05
C GLN A 51 -19.76 -6.62 5.17
N PRO A 52 -20.48 -7.74 5.14
CA PRO A 52 -20.02 -9.00 4.53
C PRO A 52 -19.59 -8.85 3.06
N ASP A 53 -20.32 -8.04 2.28
CA ASP A 53 -20.05 -7.85 0.85
C ASP A 53 -18.89 -6.91 0.54
N PHE A 54 -18.44 -6.10 1.51
CA PHE A 54 -17.43 -5.07 1.27
C PHE A 54 -16.08 -5.65 0.83
N PRO A 55 -15.50 -6.65 1.53
CA PRO A 55 -14.24 -7.24 1.08
C PRO A 55 -14.34 -7.84 -0.32
N TRP A 56 -15.48 -8.48 -0.62
CA TRP A 56 -15.69 -9.13 -1.90
C TRP A 56 -15.81 -8.15 -3.07
N LYS A 57 -16.50 -7.03 -2.85
CA LYS A 57 -16.55 -5.94 -3.86
C LYS A 57 -15.18 -5.35 -4.13
N ALA A 58 -14.37 -5.13 -3.09
CA ALA A 58 -13.01 -4.61 -3.24
C ALA A 58 -12.09 -5.60 -4.00
N LEU A 59 -12.17 -6.90 -3.67
CA LEU A 59 -11.39 -7.94 -4.33
C LEU A 59 -11.84 -8.20 -5.78
N GLY A 60 -13.12 -8.00 -6.08
CA GLY A 60 -13.63 -8.11 -7.45
C GLY A 60 -13.08 -7.06 -8.40
N ALA A 61 -12.70 -5.89 -7.87
CA ALA A 61 -12.07 -4.83 -8.64
C ALA A 61 -10.59 -5.11 -8.99
N PHE A 62 -9.91 -5.92 -8.17
CA PHE A 62 -8.52 -6.34 -8.41
C PHE A 62 -8.35 -7.81 -8.02
N THR A 63 -8.55 -8.67 -8.99
CA THR A 63 -8.63 -10.12 -8.79
C THR A 63 -7.28 -10.79 -8.55
N LEU A 64 -7.30 -12.06 -8.15
CA LEU A 64 -6.07 -12.84 -8.01
C LEU A 64 -5.26 -12.94 -9.32
N PRO A 65 -5.85 -13.24 -10.49
CA PRO A 65 -5.10 -13.20 -11.75
C PRO A 65 -4.42 -11.85 -12.00
N MET A 66 -5.13 -10.73 -11.82
CA MET A 66 -4.56 -9.38 -11.97
C MET A 66 -3.42 -9.13 -10.97
N THR A 67 -3.54 -9.65 -9.75
CA THR A 67 -2.47 -9.55 -8.74
C THR A 67 -1.21 -10.30 -9.20
N LEU A 68 -1.36 -11.50 -9.73
CA LEU A 68 -0.24 -12.31 -10.22
C LEU A 68 0.43 -11.67 -11.43
N GLU A 69 -0.35 -11.21 -12.40
CA GLU A 69 0.12 -10.49 -13.58
C GLU A 69 0.90 -9.22 -13.17
N TYR A 70 0.38 -8.43 -12.23
CA TYR A 70 1.08 -7.26 -11.71
C TYR A 70 2.45 -7.58 -11.11
N PHE A 71 2.54 -8.63 -10.29
CA PHE A 71 3.82 -9.02 -9.72
C PHE A 71 4.77 -9.62 -10.76
N GLU A 72 4.26 -10.36 -11.74
CA GLU A 72 5.04 -10.86 -12.87
C GLU A 72 5.62 -9.72 -13.72
N ASP A 73 4.83 -8.67 -13.99
CA ASP A 73 5.26 -7.45 -14.67
C ASP A 73 6.39 -6.71 -13.90
N LEU A 74 6.37 -6.80 -12.59
CA LEU A 74 7.46 -6.31 -11.74
C LEU A 74 8.66 -7.27 -11.66
N GLY A 75 8.62 -8.43 -12.34
CA GLY A 75 9.68 -9.44 -12.31
C GLY A 75 9.60 -10.41 -11.13
N VAL A 76 8.48 -10.45 -10.41
CA VAL A 76 8.28 -11.40 -9.30
C VAL A 76 7.46 -12.60 -9.77
N LEU A 77 8.16 -13.66 -10.17
CA LEU A 77 7.50 -14.94 -10.40
C LEU A 77 7.00 -15.54 -9.08
N THR A 78 5.85 -16.18 -9.13
CA THR A 78 5.21 -16.78 -7.95
C THR A 78 5.25 -18.30 -7.99
N ARG A 79 5.25 -18.92 -6.81
CA ARG A 79 5.02 -20.35 -6.63
C ARG A 79 3.95 -20.59 -5.58
N GLU A 80 3.21 -21.68 -5.78
CA GLU A 80 2.20 -22.14 -4.83
C GLU A 80 2.78 -23.16 -3.86
N ARG A 81 2.32 -23.08 -2.61
CA ARG A 81 2.51 -24.09 -1.59
C ARG A 81 1.26 -24.16 -0.70
N ASP A 82 0.57 -25.28 -0.73
CA ASP A 82 -0.63 -25.52 0.08
C ASP A 82 -1.70 -24.42 -0.10
N GLY A 83 -1.90 -23.97 -1.35
CA GLY A 83 -2.80 -22.87 -1.69
C GLY A 83 -2.23 -21.47 -1.46
N TYR A 84 -1.16 -21.29 -0.69
CA TYR A 84 -0.50 -20.01 -0.47
C TYR A 84 0.45 -19.67 -1.62
N LEU A 85 0.48 -18.39 -1.99
CA LEU A 85 1.29 -17.87 -3.08
C LEU A 85 2.46 -17.05 -2.52
N TYR A 86 3.66 -17.47 -2.86
CA TYR A 86 4.91 -16.84 -2.44
C TYR A 86 5.75 -16.43 -3.66
N PRO A 87 6.66 -15.46 -3.53
CA PRO A 87 7.67 -15.26 -4.57
C PRO A 87 8.48 -16.54 -4.77
N TYR A 88 8.85 -16.85 -5.99
CA TYR A 88 9.58 -18.08 -6.33
C TYR A 88 10.91 -18.19 -5.55
N SER A 89 11.57 -17.05 -5.32
CA SER A 89 12.78 -16.96 -4.48
C SER A 89 12.55 -17.38 -3.03
N GLY A 90 11.32 -17.32 -2.53
CA GLY A 90 11.00 -17.54 -1.12
C GLY A 90 11.52 -16.44 -0.19
N GLN A 91 11.82 -15.26 -0.72
CA GLN A 91 12.40 -14.14 0.03
C GLN A 91 11.52 -12.89 -0.09
N ALA A 92 11.11 -12.33 1.03
CA ALA A 92 10.33 -11.09 1.08
C ALA A 92 11.10 -9.88 0.51
N SER A 93 12.42 -9.89 0.60
CA SER A 93 13.29 -8.86 0.01
C SER A 93 13.12 -8.76 -1.50
N ALA A 94 12.98 -9.88 -2.22
CA ALA A 94 12.79 -9.86 -3.67
C ALA A 94 11.50 -9.11 -4.07
N VAL A 95 10.41 -9.29 -3.31
CA VAL A 95 9.16 -8.55 -3.52
C VAL A 95 9.34 -7.06 -3.22
N LEU A 96 10.04 -6.75 -2.13
CA LEU A 96 10.30 -5.37 -1.75
C LEU A 96 11.15 -4.63 -2.77
N ASP A 97 12.20 -5.28 -3.26
CA ASP A 97 13.11 -4.69 -4.25
C ASP A 97 12.39 -4.48 -5.59
N ALA A 98 11.56 -5.43 -6.03
CA ALA A 98 10.72 -5.28 -7.22
C ALA A 98 9.76 -4.08 -7.11
N LEU A 99 9.11 -3.91 -5.95
CA LEU A 99 8.24 -2.75 -5.71
C LEU A 99 9.01 -1.42 -5.68
N ARG A 100 10.21 -1.40 -5.12
CA ARG A 100 11.08 -0.20 -5.13
C ARG A 100 11.54 0.16 -6.53
N LEU A 101 11.95 -0.84 -7.31
CA LEU A 101 12.29 -0.64 -8.71
C LEU A 101 11.08 -0.15 -9.52
N GLY A 102 9.88 -0.68 -9.24
CA GLY A 102 8.63 -0.20 -9.82
C GLY A 102 8.37 1.28 -9.51
N LEU A 103 8.56 1.71 -8.25
CA LEU A 103 8.44 3.13 -7.89
C LEU A 103 9.43 4.01 -8.65
N ALA A 104 10.68 3.58 -8.77
CA ALA A 104 11.72 4.31 -9.50
C ALA A 104 11.42 4.37 -11.00
N ARG A 105 10.99 3.27 -11.62
CA ARG A 105 10.61 3.18 -13.03
C ARG A 105 9.49 4.18 -13.37
N GLU A 106 8.50 4.29 -12.52
CA GLU A 106 7.37 5.20 -12.69
C GLU A 106 7.64 6.61 -12.13
N SER A 107 8.90 6.92 -11.79
CA SER A 107 9.31 8.24 -11.28
C SER A 107 8.53 8.75 -10.07
N VAL A 108 8.07 7.85 -9.21
CA VAL A 108 7.38 8.20 -7.95
C VAL A 108 8.37 8.86 -7.01
N GLN A 109 8.06 10.06 -6.54
CA GLN A 109 8.85 10.74 -5.52
C GLN A 109 8.61 10.07 -4.17
N VAL A 110 9.64 9.48 -3.56
CA VAL A 110 9.58 8.86 -2.25
C VAL A 110 10.25 9.76 -1.22
N VAL A 111 9.50 10.14 -0.17
CA VAL A 111 10.00 10.94 0.95
C VAL A 111 9.91 10.09 2.21
N THR A 112 11.06 9.67 2.72
CA THR A 112 11.18 8.87 3.95
C THR A 112 11.40 9.75 5.16
N GLU A 113 11.30 9.19 6.39
CA GLU A 113 11.42 9.93 7.65
C GLU A 113 10.44 11.12 7.73
N CYS A 114 9.33 11.00 7.03
CA CYS A 114 8.31 12.03 6.85
C CYS A 114 7.04 11.67 7.63
N GLU A 115 6.91 12.20 8.83
CA GLU A 115 5.74 12.00 9.67
C GLU A 115 4.61 12.96 9.26
N VAL A 116 3.42 12.40 9.03
CA VAL A 116 2.22 13.18 8.69
C VAL A 116 1.47 13.55 9.97
N PHE A 117 1.34 14.84 10.24
CA PHE A 117 0.67 15.36 11.43
C PHE A 117 -0.82 15.63 11.21
N SER A 118 -1.17 16.20 10.06
CA SER A 118 -2.56 16.51 9.71
C SER A 118 -2.79 16.53 8.20
N ILE A 119 -4.05 16.29 7.87
CA ILE A 119 -4.58 16.39 6.51
C ILE A 119 -5.76 17.34 6.59
N THR A 120 -5.77 18.38 5.76
CA THR A 120 -6.84 19.36 5.67
C THR A 120 -7.43 19.35 4.28
N PRO A 121 -8.72 19.02 4.10
CA PRO A 121 -9.42 19.24 2.84
C PRO A 121 -9.46 20.73 2.50
N ARG A 122 -9.33 21.06 1.23
CA ARG A 122 -9.46 22.42 0.69
C ARG A 122 -10.58 22.47 -0.33
N GLU A 123 -11.40 23.49 -0.26
CA GLU A 123 -12.52 23.69 -1.19
C GLU A 123 -12.09 24.46 -2.46
N ASP A 124 -10.94 25.12 -2.43
CA ASP A 124 -10.45 26.00 -3.47
C ASP A 124 -9.55 25.30 -4.49
N ALA A 125 -10.18 24.54 -5.33
CA ALA A 125 -9.87 24.30 -6.71
C ALA A 125 -8.72 23.36 -7.11
N LYS A 126 -7.46 23.69 -7.07
CA LYS A 126 -6.43 22.89 -7.76
C LYS A 126 -5.85 21.76 -6.91
N HIS A 127 -5.78 21.98 -5.61
CA HIS A 127 -5.24 21.00 -4.66
C HIS A 127 -6.25 20.77 -3.54
N ARG A 128 -6.97 19.66 -3.61
CA ARG A 128 -8.04 19.33 -2.67
C ARG A 128 -7.57 18.98 -1.27
N PHE A 129 -6.29 18.64 -1.11
CA PHE A 129 -5.72 18.24 0.17
C PHE A 129 -4.42 18.99 0.46
N GLU A 130 -4.28 19.47 1.68
CA GLU A 130 -3.02 19.91 2.26
C GLU A 130 -2.60 18.92 3.35
N VAL A 131 -1.36 18.44 3.28
CA VAL A 131 -0.77 17.45 4.19
C VAL A 131 0.40 18.11 4.91
N LYS A 132 0.28 18.34 6.23
CA LYS A 132 1.37 18.88 7.06
C LYS A 132 2.22 17.73 7.61
N THR A 133 3.52 17.86 7.47
CA THR A 133 4.48 16.83 7.83
C THR A 133 5.68 17.39 8.59
N SER A 134 6.54 16.49 9.08
CA SER A 134 7.82 16.86 9.69
C SER A 134 8.81 17.48 8.69
N GLN A 135 8.56 17.33 7.38
CA GLN A 135 9.41 17.86 6.31
C GLN A 135 8.74 18.97 5.48
N GLY A 136 7.77 19.67 6.07
CA GLY A 136 7.02 20.73 5.41
C GLY A 136 5.61 20.31 5.00
N SER A 137 5.02 21.03 4.06
CA SER A 137 3.67 20.78 3.59
C SER A 137 3.65 20.27 2.17
N PHE A 138 2.82 19.27 1.91
CA PHE A 138 2.53 18.75 0.59
C PHE A 138 1.08 19.05 0.23
N SER A 139 0.78 19.18 -1.06
CA SER A 139 -0.58 19.37 -1.54
C SER A 139 -0.84 18.47 -2.74
N GLY A 140 -2.08 18.03 -2.89
CA GLY A 140 -2.48 17.13 -3.97
C GLY A 140 -3.97 17.18 -4.26
N GLU A 141 -4.34 16.77 -5.47
CA GLU A 141 -5.73 16.67 -5.91
C GLU A 141 -6.43 15.44 -5.31
N ALA A 142 -5.66 14.38 -5.07
CA ALA A 142 -6.13 13.14 -4.47
C ALA A 142 -5.19 12.67 -3.36
N LEU A 143 -5.72 11.94 -2.40
CA LEU A 143 -4.98 11.39 -1.28
C LEU A 143 -5.36 9.94 -1.06
N ILE A 144 -4.35 9.09 -0.91
CA ILE A 144 -4.52 7.67 -0.57
C ILE A 144 -3.87 7.42 0.79
N LEU A 145 -4.68 7.07 1.80
CA LEU A 145 -4.19 6.63 3.09
C LEU A 145 -3.88 5.13 3.06
N ALA A 146 -2.60 4.79 3.04
CA ALA A 146 -2.13 3.41 2.99
C ALA A 146 -1.21 3.06 4.18
N CYS A 147 -1.44 3.71 5.33
CA CYS A 147 -0.61 3.59 6.53
C CYS A 147 -0.69 2.22 7.23
N GLY A 148 -1.60 1.35 6.80
CA GLY A 148 -1.83 0.05 7.43
C GLY A 148 -2.62 0.14 8.74
N SER A 149 -2.72 -1.01 9.41
CA SER A 149 -3.43 -1.14 10.67
C SER A 149 -2.50 -0.92 11.88
N LYS A 150 -2.98 -1.25 13.09
CA LYS A 150 -2.19 -1.20 14.33
C LYS A 150 -1.48 -2.54 14.65
N ALA A 151 -1.33 -3.41 13.65
CA ALA A 151 -0.89 -4.79 13.89
C ALA A 151 0.63 -4.95 14.16
N ALA A 152 1.47 -4.01 13.73
CA ALA A 152 2.92 -4.10 13.91
C ALA A 152 3.59 -2.72 13.97
N PRO A 153 3.49 -2.01 15.09
CA PRO A 153 3.98 -0.63 15.23
C PRO A 153 5.47 -0.47 14.91
N GLY A 154 6.30 -1.44 15.27
CA GLY A 154 7.74 -1.42 14.99
C GLY A 154 8.10 -1.36 13.50
N THR A 155 7.20 -1.85 12.63
CA THR A 155 7.37 -1.85 11.16
C THR A 155 6.66 -0.69 10.45
N GLY A 156 6.03 0.21 11.21
CA GLY A 156 5.28 1.34 10.67
C GLY A 156 3.74 1.21 10.71
N SER A 157 3.21 0.03 11.02
CA SER A 157 1.76 -0.18 11.18
C SER A 157 1.32 0.14 12.62
N ASP A 158 1.35 1.42 12.99
CA ASP A 158 1.11 1.92 14.36
C ASP A 158 -0.32 2.45 14.59
N GLY A 159 -1.15 2.47 13.55
CA GLY A 159 -2.52 2.96 13.58
C GLY A 159 -2.64 4.49 13.45
N SER A 160 -1.58 5.21 13.10
CA SER A 160 -1.60 6.66 12.84
C SER A 160 -2.62 7.02 11.76
N GLY A 161 -2.73 6.21 10.72
CA GLY A 161 -3.72 6.39 9.64
C GLY A 161 -5.16 6.43 10.10
N TYR A 162 -5.54 5.69 11.14
CA TYR A 162 -6.89 5.72 11.71
C TYR A 162 -7.21 7.09 12.33
N LYS A 163 -6.23 7.71 12.99
CA LYS A 163 -6.41 9.05 13.57
C LYS A 163 -6.60 10.11 12.49
N LEU A 164 -5.85 9.99 11.39
CA LEU A 164 -5.97 10.89 10.23
C LEU A 164 -7.32 10.70 9.54
N ALA A 165 -7.74 9.46 9.26
CA ALA A 165 -9.04 9.16 8.66
C ALA A 165 -10.20 9.66 9.53
N LYS A 166 -10.15 9.43 10.85
CA LYS A 166 -11.20 9.91 11.78
C LYS A 166 -11.35 11.43 11.75
N ARG A 167 -10.25 12.19 11.65
CA ARG A 167 -10.30 13.65 11.52
C ARG A 167 -10.93 14.12 10.21
N LEU A 168 -10.95 13.26 9.19
CA LEU A 168 -11.62 13.49 7.90
C LEU A 168 -13.07 12.99 7.88
N GLY A 169 -13.63 12.56 9.03
CA GLY A 169 -15.02 12.12 9.15
C GLY A 169 -15.28 10.64 8.89
N HIS A 170 -14.24 9.82 8.78
CA HIS A 170 -14.39 8.36 8.69
C HIS A 170 -14.54 7.73 10.08
N HIS A 171 -15.34 6.66 10.20
CA HIS A 171 -15.65 5.95 11.45
C HIS A 171 -15.19 4.52 11.41
#